data_0dd0476fd4f83a3503ed78079c6831ec
#
_entry.id   0dd0476fd4f83a3503ed78079c6831ec
#
_cell.length_a   1.000
_cell.length_b   1.000
_cell.length_c   1.000
_cell.angle_alpha   90.00
_cell.angle_beta   90.00
_cell.angle_gamma   90.00
#
_symmetry.space_group_name_H-M   'P 1'
#
loop_
_entity.id
_entity.type
_entity.pdbx_description
1 polymer ?
#
loop_
_entity_poly.entity_id
_entity_poly.type
_entity_poly.pdbx_seq_one_letter_code
_entity_poly.pdbx_strand_id
1 'polypeptide(L)'
;MKRHLILTVLVAFGFSGCTSSIDHLIEPSQPTQPTQHTQRTQKQYYEEPTPEKLAAYEKTMRKVASGIQDDPNYQRLSLNTPEKKEWFKQLTYRLWDRQITRQQFIQEGLQQYPDHGYELNFIVRGFTFN
;
A
#
# COMPACT_ATOMS: atom_id res chain seq x y z
N MET A 1 19.63 21.81 -44.57
CA MET A 1 18.67 21.53 -45.64
C MET A 1 18.21 20.10 -45.51
N LYS A 2 17.01 19.86 -45.09
CA LYS A 2 16.04 18.85 -45.54
C LYS A 2 14.87 18.85 -44.57
N ARG A 3 13.81 19.39 -45.08
CA ARG A 3 12.45 19.50 -44.59
C ARG A 3 11.75 18.15 -44.79
N HIS A 4 11.06 17.62 -43.83
CA HIS A 4 9.90 16.73 -44.03
C HIS A 4 8.93 17.05 -42.92
N LEU A 5 7.92 17.80 -43.19
CA LEU A 5 6.56 17.52 -43.68
C LEU A 5 5.80 16.55 -42.78
N ILE A 6 5.05 17.15 -41.95
CA ILE A 6 3.67 17.05 -41.47
C ILE A 6 2.88 15.88 -42.10
N LEU A 7 2.27 15.06 -41.24
CA LEU A 7 0.98 14.46 -41.57
C LEU A 7 0.09 14.42 -40.32
N THR A 8 -0.84 15.35 -40.35
CA THR A 8 -1.98 15.47 -39.45
C THR A 8 -3.03 14.44 -39.86
N VAL A 9 -3.43 13.53 -38.99
CA VAL A 9 -4.63 12.72 -39.15
C VAL A 9 -5.60 13.03 -38.05
N LEU A 10 -6.60 13.81 -38.40
CA LEU A 10 -7.82 14.07 -37.68
C LEU A 10 -8.74 12.87 -37.89
N VAL A 11 -9.09 12.12 -36.85
CA VAL A 11 -10.18 11.17 -36.87
C VAL A 11 -11.21 11.61 -35.87
N ALA A 12 -12.25 12.26 -36.38
CA ALA A 12 -13.47 12.53 -35.66
C ALA A 12 -14.37 11.28 -35.74
N PHE A 13 -14.68 10.67 -34.60
CA PHE A 13 -15.79 9.73 -34.48
C PHE A 13 -16.87 10.34 -33.61
N GLY A 14 -17.88 10.88 -34.33
CA GLY A 14 -19.18 11.15 -33.77
C GLY A 14 -19.97 9.84 -33.65
N PHE A 15 -20.51 9.55 -32.48
CA PHE A 15 -21.62 8.62 -32.34
C PHE A 15 -22.81 9.34 -31.71
N SER A 16 -23.70 9.75 -32.61
CA SER A 16 -25.10 10.00 -32.31
C SER A 16 -25.85 8.66 -32.30
N GLY A 17 -26.82 8.55 -31.46
CA GLY A 17 -27.84 7.53 -31.62
C GLY A 17 -28.32 6.99 -30.31
N CYS A 18 -29.35 7.33 -29.92
CA CYS A 18 -30.78 7.10 -30.16
C CYS A 18 -31.42 6.44 -28.97
N THR A 19 -32.25 7.20 -28.34
CA THR A 19 -33.39 6.78 -27.52
C THR A 19 -34.18 5.65 -28.14
N SER A 20 -34.51 4.66 -27.32
CA SER A 20 -35.75 3.88 -27.53
C SER A 20 -36.28 3.47 -26.15
N SER A 21 -37.38 4.11 -25.82
CA SER A 21 -38.30 3.70 -24.78
C SER A 21 -38.99 2.41 -25.21
N ILE A 22 -38.93 1.39 -24.38
CA ILE A 22 -39.95 0.35 -24.33
C ILE A 22 -40.28 0.06 -22.90
N ASP A 23 -41.42 0.54 -22.51
CA ASP A 23 -42.17 0.15 -21.34
C ASP A 23 -42.68 -1.26 -21.55
N HIS A 24 -42.44 -2.16 -20.62
CA HIS A 24 -43.40 -3.14 -20.12
C HIS A 24 -42.79 -4.20 -19.17
N LEU A 25 -43.19 -4.12 -17.91
CA LEU A 25 -43.55 -5.19 -16.98
C LEU A 25 -42.71 -6.50 -17.00
N ILE A 26 -42.07 -6.76 -15.88
CA ILE A 26 -42.22 -7.94 -15.00
C ILE A 26 -41.00 -8.06 -14.08
N GLU A 27 -41.20 -7.85 -12.87
CA GLU A 27 -40.77 -8.25 -11.55
C GLU A 27 -39.51 -9.14 -11.33
N PRO A 28 -39.00 -9.21 -10.06
CA PRO A 28 -37.71 -8.64 -9.70
C PRO A 28 -36.67 -9.75 -9.55
N SER A 29 -35.65 -9.68 -10.34
CA SER A 29 -34.41 -10.39 -10.03
C SER A 29 -33.40 -9.33 -9.63
N GLN A 30 -32.88 -9.46 -8.43
CA GLN A 30 -31.89 -8.59 -7.81
C GLN A 30 -30.74 -8.27 -8.78
N PRO A 31 -30.44 -6.99 -9.02
CA PRO A 31 -29.20 -6.66 -9.69
C PRO A 31 -28.06 -6.91 -8.70
N THR A 32 -27.23 -7.87 -9.05
CA THR A 32 -25.87 -8.01 -8.52
C THR A 32 -25.18 -6.66 -8.73
N GLN A 33 -25.04 -5.89 -7.68
CA GLN A 33 -24.25 -4.67 -7.73
C GLN A 33 -22.83 -5.03 -8.15
N PRO A 34 -22.27 -4.41 -9.19
CA PRO A 34 -20.85 -4.42 -9.37
C PRO A 34 -20.26 -3.69 -8.15
N THR A 35 -19.54 -4.41 -7.35
CA THR A 35 -18.74 -3.86 -6.27
C THR A 35 -17.74 -2.89 -6.91
N GLN A 36 -18.12 -1.63 -7.00
CA GLN A 36 -17.17 -0.57 -7.22
C GLN A 36 -16.24 -0.59 -6.00
N HIS A 37 -15.08 -1.20 -6.15
CA HIS A 37 -13.96 -0.91 -5.31
C HIS A 37 -13.63 0.58 -5.48
N THR A 38 -14.37 1.39 -4.74
CA THR A 38 -13.96 2.75 -4.45
C THR A 38 -12.62 2.61 -3.76
N GLN A 39 -11.53 2.85 -4.50
CA GLN A 39 -10.24 3.15 -3.91
C GLN A 39 -10.45 4.42 -3.09
N ARG A 40 -10.92 4.24 -1.84
CA ARG A 40 -10.77 5.26 -0.83
C ARG A 40 -9.26 5.44 -0.70
N THR A 41 -8.79 6.56 -1.17
CA THR A 41 -7.52 7.14 -0.73
C THR A 41 -7.65 7.26 0.79
N GLN A 42 -7.26 6.23 1.50
CA GLN A 42 -7.21 6.27 2.97
C GLN A 42 -6.14 7.32 3.27
N LYS A 43 -6.61 8.49 3.69
CA LYS A 43 -5.76 9.49 4.31
C LYS A 43 -5.00 8.75 5.40
N GLN A 44 -3.70 8.63 5.22
CA GLN A 44 -2.82 7.84 6.06
C GLN A 44 -2.84 8.46 7.46
N TYR A 45 -3.71 7.94 8.32
CA TYR A 45 -3.86 8.43 9.67
C TYR A 45 -2.76 7.79 10.52
N TYR A 46 -1.86 8.62 11.02
CA TYR A 46 -0.86 8.23 12.01
C TYR A 46 -1.36 8.68 13.39
N GLU A 47 -1.62 7.71 14.26
CA GLU A 47 -1.91 7.94 15.66
C GLU A 47 -0.61 7.85 16.44
N GLU A 48 -0.24 8.94 17.12
CA GLU A 48 0.97 8.96 17.94
C GLU A 48 0.85 8.00 19.13
N PRO A 49 1.93 7.29 19.46
CA PRO A 49 1.92 6.35 20.58
C PRO A 49 1.79 7.07 21.93
N THR A 50 0.98 6.50 22.82
CA THR A 50 1.10 6.82 24.26
C THR A 50 2.44 6.25 24.79
N PRO A 51 2.95 6.76 25.93
CA PRO A 51 4.19 6.23 26.52
C PRO A 51 4.16 4.70 26.75
N GLU A 52 3.02 4.17 27.17
CA GLU A 52 2.82 2.73 27.43
C GLU A 52 2.88 1.92 26.13
N LYS A 53 2.19 2.39 25.07
CA LYS A 53 2.23 1.77 23.74
C LYS A 53 3.65 1.81 23.18
N LEU A 54 4.35 2.93 23.34
CA LEU A 54 5.72 3.06 22.86
C LEU A 54 6.64 2.06 23.54
N ALA A 55 6.56 1.90 24.86
CA ALA A 55 7.36 0.94 25.62
C ALA A 55 7.07 -0.50 25.18
N ALA A 56 5.79 -0.86 24.97
CA ALA A 56 5.38 -2.17 24.49
C ALA A 56 5.89 -2.46 23.07
N TYR A 57 5.77 -1.47 22.18
CA TYR A 57 6.29 -1.54 20.82
C TYR A 57 7.81 -1.75 20.80
N GLU A 58 8.58 -0.95 21.57
CA GLU A 58 10.02 -1.06 21.63
C GLU A 58 10.48 -2.43 22.17
N LYS A 59 9.76 -2.97 23.16
CA LYS A 59 10.02 -4.34 23.66
C LYS A 59 9.83 -5.37 22.55
N THR A 60 8.75 -5.25 21.77
CA THR A 60 8.47 -6.15 20.65
C THR A 60 9.52 -6.00 19.55
N MET A 61 9.91 -4.75 19.21
CA MET A 61 10.95 -4.49 18.20
C MET A 61 12.30 -5.09 18.61
N ARG A 62 12.68 -5.04 19.89
CA ARG A 62 13.91 -5.71 20.37
C ARG A 62 13.87 -7.22 20.15
N LYS A 63 12.71 -7.86 20.34
CA LYS A 63 12.54 -9.29 20.04
C LYS A 63 12.69 -9.58 18.54
N VAL A 64 12.04 -8.78 17.69
CA VAL A 64 12.18 -8.93 16.23
C VAL A 64 13.64 -8.74 15.82
N ALA A 65 14.31 -7.69 16.35
CA ALA A 65 15.69 -7.40 16.05
C ALA A 65 16.68 -8.48 16.52
N SER A 66 16.40 -9.17 17.63
CA SER A 66 17.24 -10.28 18.08
C SER A 66 17.23 -11.45 17.11
N GLY A 67 16.10 -11.74 16.47
CA GLY A 67 16.01 -12.81 15.48
C GLY A 67 16.79 -12.55 14.18
N ILE A 68 17.16 -11.29 13.91
CA ILE A 68 17.98 -10.94 12.75
C ILE A 68 19.38 -11.57 12.81
N GLN A 69 19.92 -11.73 14.00
CA GLN A 69 21.25 -12.29 14.18
C GLN A 69 21.33 -13.77 13.79
N ASP A 70 20.20 -14.46 13.89
CA ASP A 70 20.09 -15.89 13.61
C ASP A 70 19.66 -16.18 12.16
N ASP A 71 19.40 -15.13 11.37
CA ASP A 71 18.94 -15.27 9.98
C ASP A 71 20.04 -14.85 8.98
N PRO A 72 20.73 -15.83 8.35
CA PRO A 72 21.82 -15.55 7.42
C PRO A 72 21.36 -14.88 6.12
N ASN A 73 20.05 -14.92 5.81
CA ASN A 73 19.49 -14.32 4.59
C ASN A 73 19.06 -12.88 4.81
N TYR A 74 19.04 -12.40 6.06
CA TYR A 74 18.60 -11.05 6.37
C TYR A 74 19.66 -10.01 5.97
N GLN A 75 19.28 -9.11 5.07
CA GLN A 75 20.10 -7.96 4.68
C GLN A 75 19.60 -6.71 5.39
N ARG A 76 20.48 -6.01 6.09
CA ARG A 76 20.10 -4.84 6.86
C ARG A 76 19.67 -3.69 5.96
N LEU A 77 18.49 -3.11 6.25
CA LEU A 77 18.05 -1.89 5.59
C LEU A 77 19.01 -0.73 5.93
N SER A 78 19.34 0.07 4.92
CA SER A 78 20.20 1.25 5.08
C SER A 78 19.43 2.41 5.74
N LEU A 79 19.30 2.38 7.05
CA LEU A 79 18.69 3.44 7.86
C LEU A 79 19.77 4.43 8.33
N ASN A 80 20.49 5.03 7.38
CA ASN A 80 21.70 5.81 7.64
C ASN A 80 21.45 7.30 7.92
N THR A 81 20.20 7.77 7.84
CA THR A 81 19.83 9.15 8.19
C THR A 81 18.76 9.18 9.28
N PRO A 82 18.64 10.27 10.05
CA PRO A 82 17.59 10.43 11.05
C PRO A 82 16.19 10.28 10.46
N GLU A 83 15.95 10.83 9.28
CA GLU A 83 14.66 10.79 8.58
C GLU A 83 14.26 9.36 8.21
N LYS A 84 15.20 8.56 7.71
CA LYS A 84 14.96 7.15 7.39
C LYS A 84 14.67 6.32 8.64
N LYS A 85 15.38 6.59 9.74
CA LYS A 85 15.13 5.93 11.03
C LYS A 85 13.75 6.26 11.57
N GLU A 86 13.37 7.53 11.53
CA GLU A 86 12.06 7.98 11.99
C GLU A 86 10.94 7.43 11.11
N TRP A 87 11.08 7.51 9.79
CA TRP A 87 10.14 6.90 8.86
C TRP A 87 9.94 5.42 9.12
N PHE A 88 11.02 4.66 9.28
CA PHE A 88 10.95 3.23 9.53
C PHE A 88 10.31 2.90 10.89
N LYS A 89 10.62 3.69 11.92
CA LYS A 89 9.99 3.59 13.24
C LYS A 89 8.48 3.81 13.15
N GLN A 90 8.03 4.84 12.45
CA GLN A 90 6.61 5.13 12.25
C GLN A 90 5.92 4.02 11.44
N LEU A 91 6.54 3.54 10.37
CA LEU A 91 5.98 2.48 9.53
C LEU A 91 5.81 1.18 10.33
N THR A 92 6.82 0.77 11.08
CA THR A 92 6.78 -0.44 11.91
C THR A 92 5.85 -0.30 13.11
N TYR A 93 5.77 0.88 13.73
CA TYR A 93 4.80 1.16 14.79
C TYR A 93 3.36 1.05 14.29
N ARG A 94 3.03 1.64 13.15
CA ARG A 94 1.70 1.56 12.52
C ARG A 94 1.29 0.12 12.22
N LEU A 95 2.22 -0.72 11.77
CA LEU A 95 1.97 -2.14 11.60
C LEU A 95 1.69 -2.84 12.94
N TRP A 96 2.53 -2.58 13.94
CA TRP A 96 2.41 -3.18 15.27
C TRP A 96 1.09 -2.79 15.94
N ASP A 97 0.72 -1.51 15.88
CA ASP A 97 -0.52 -0.97 16.45
C ASP A 97 -1.78 -1.21 15.56
N ARG A 98 -1.61 -1.96 14.46
CA ARG A 98 -2.68 -2.31 13.51
C ARG A 98 -3.35 -1.11 12.82
N GLN A 99 -2.68 0.02 12.75
CA GLN A 99 -3.14 1.20 12.01
C GLN A 99 -3.06 0.97 10.50
N ILE A 100 -2.18 0.08 10.05
CA ILE A 100 -2.06 -0.38 8.66
C ILE A 100 -2.08 -1.90 8.58
N THR A 101 -2.48 -2.41 7.43
CA THR A 101 -2.42 -3.84 7.13
C THR A 101 -0.99 -4.27 6.81
N ARG A 102 -0.74 -5.58 6.88
CA ARG A 102 0.54 -6.18 6.45
C ARG A 102 0.86 -5.84 5.00
N GLN A 103 -0.15 -5.87 4.13
CA GLN A 103 0.03 -5.55 2.72
C GLN A 103 0.43 -4.09 2.52
N GLN A 104 -0.22 -3.16 3.21
CA GLN A 104 0.16 -1.74 3.18
C GLN A 104 1.59 -1.52 3.68
N PHE A 105 1.97 -2.16 4.78
CA PHE A 105 3.33 -2.12 5.29
C PHE A 105 4.36 -2.56 4.25
N ILE A 106 4.13 -3.72 3.59
CA ILE A 106 5.03 -4.23 2.56
C ILE A 106 5.08 -3.27 1.37
N GLN A 107 3.95 -2.75 0.90
CA GLN A 107 3.89 -1.80 -0.22
C GLN A 107 4.66 -0.50 0.09
N GLU A 108 4.43 0.10 1.26
CA GLU A 108 5.14 1.30 1.67
C GLU A 108 6.64 1.04 1.85
N GLY A 109 7.00 -0.10 2.44
CA GLY A 109 8.39 -0.51 2.60
C GLY A 109 9.13 -0.69 1.27
N LEU A 110 8.50 -1.34 0.30
CA LEU A 110 9.08 -1.56 -1.03
C LEU A 110 9.21 -0.28 -1.86
N GLN A 111 8.43 0.76 -1.59
CA GLN A 111 8.62 2.07 -2.23
C GLN A 111 9.96 2.71 -1.86
N GLN A 112 10.42 2.51 -0.63
CA GLN A 112 11.70 3.04 -0.14
C GLN A 112 12.87 2.05 -0.33
N TYR A 113 12.57 0.76 -0.24
CA TYR A 113 13.54 -0.34 -0.29
C TYR A 113 13.04 -1.46 -1.21
N PRO A 114 13.11 -1.29 -2.54
CA PRO A 114 12.51 -2.22 -3.52
C PRO A 114 13.03 -3.66 -3.40
N ASP A 115 14.30 -3.83 -3.04
CA ASP A 115 14.97 -5.12 -2.99
C ASP A 115 14.88 -5.82 -1.62
N HIS A 116 14.19 -5.19 -0.64
CA HIS A 116 14.12 -5.69 0.74
C HIS A 116 12.79 -6.37 1.10
N GLY A 117 12.16 -7.04 0.14
CA GLY A 117 10.90 -7.74 0.39
C GLY A 117 11.02 -8.86 1.43
N TYR A 118 12.19 -9.52 1.50
CA TYR A 118 12.45 -10.55 2.49
C TYR A 118 12.46 -9.98 3.92
N GLU A 119 13.18 -8.88 4.13
CA GLU A 119 13.34 -8.21 5.42
C GLU A 119 12.01 -7.63 5.93
N LEU A 120 11.23 -7.03 5.03
CA LEU A 120 9.90 -6.51 5.37
C LEU A 120 8.96 -7.65 5.81
N ASN A 121 8.98 -8.79 5.10
CA ASN A 121 8.22 -9.97 5.51
C ASN A 121 8.72 -10.58 6.82
N PHE A 122 10.03 -10.55 7.08
CA PHE A 122 10.61 -10.98 8.36
C PHE A 122 10.00 -10.17 9.53
N ILE A 123 9.92 -8.85 9.41
CA ILE A 123 9.32 -7.95 10.41
C ILE A 123 7.84 -8.28 10.61
N VAL A 124 7.08 -8.47 9.53
CA VAL A 124 5.66 -8.85 9.59
C VAL A 124 5.47 -10.14 10.39
N ARG A 125 6.30 -11.15 10.14
CA ARG A 125 6.28 -12.42 10.89
C ARG A 125 6.61 -12.20 12.36
N GLY A 126 7.64 -11.40 12.65
CA GLY A 126 8.06 -11.10 14.01
C GLY A 126 6.95 -10.45 14.86
N PHE A 127 6.10 -9.62 14.27
CA PHE A 127 4.94 -9.05 14.96
C PHE A 127 3.74 -10.01 15.08
N THR A 128 3.72 -11.09 14.34
CA THR A 128 2.60 -12.05 14.35
C THR A 128 2.73 -13.08 15.47
N PHE A 129 3.95 -13.40 15.88
CA PHE A 129 4.25 -14.43 16.86
C PHE A 129 4.48 -13.90 18.29
N ASN A 130 4.09 -12.62 18.55
CA ASN A 130 4.22 -12.00 19.88
C ASN A 130 2.85 -11.66 20.47
#